data_a821926bad255d4e3bb322e6755cd273
#
_entry.id   a821926bad255d4e3bb322e6755cd273
#
_cell.length_a   1.000
_cell.length_b   1.000
_cell.length_c   1.000
_cell.angle_alpha   90.00
_cell.angle_beta   90.00
_cell.angle_gamma   90.00
#
_symmetry.space_group_name_H-M   'P 1'
#
loop_
_entity.id
_entity.type
_entity.pdbx_description
1 polymer ?
#
loop_
_entity_poly.entity_id
_entity_poly.type
_entity_poly.pdbx_seq_one_letter_code
_entity_poly.pdbx_strand_id
1 'polypeptide(L)'
;MKREKKEFTAKDFSDFLASRHSTRDFLPTPIPQEILDQILKDALTAPSWSNTRPFKVAIATGEQRERISREFLSRWNVLSKIMRKGILSKLRILYSRYGLPTSNRTIAKPYPSELKPRAERLGKELYEVFGVTRGDTTARNAQWAKNYSFFGAPVEIFVFVHKSLHIFAASDAGLMMQNLILSAHAKGLGTCAQGAVGIWEDVVRKEFEISKDYRLLCGIAIGYPSESAVNDFAANRIDISEIVAKPKNLS
;
A
#
# COMPACT_ATOMS: atom_id res chain seq x y z
N MET A 1 -29.47 -8.30 -33.30
CA MET A 1 -29.37 -9.07 -32.03
C MET A 1 -29.32 -8.07 -30.88
N LYS A 2 -30.42 -7.91 -30.11
CA LYS A 2 -30.42 -7.12 -28.87
C LYS A 2 -29.56 -7.90 -27.86
N ARG A 3 -28.39 -7.35 -27.45
CA ARG A 3 -27.68 -7.87 -26.29
C ARG A 3 -28.59 -7.69 -25.07
N GLU A 4 -29.05 -8.78 -24.48
CA GLU A 4 -29.66 -8.73 -23.15
C GLU A 4 -28.62 -8.08 -22.21
N LYS A 5 -28.97 -6.95 -21.62
CA LYS A 5 -28.19 -6.36 -20.51
C LYS A 5 -28.36 -7.30 -19.33
N LYS A 6 -27.33 -8.09 -19.02
CA LYS A 6 -27.31 -8.84 -17.77
C LYS A 6 -27.42 -7.82 -16.63
N GLU A 7 -28.46 -7.96 -15.82
CA GLU A 7 -28.68 -7.09 -14.67
C GLU A 7 -27.60 -7.37 -13.61
N PHE A 8 -26.96 -6.30 -13.11
CA PHE A 8 -25.94 -6.41 -12.06
C PHE A 8 -26.61 -6.62 -10.71
N THR A 9 -26.41 -7.80 -10.09
CA THR A 9 -27.06 -8.21 -8.86
C THR A 9 -26.25 -7.89 -7.62
N ALA A 10 -26.88 -7.92 -6.43
CA ALA A 10 -26.16 -7.81 -5.15
C ALA A 10 -25.09 -8.90 -4.98
N LYS A 11 -25.37 -10.11 -5.51
CA LYS A 11 -24.39 -11.21 -5.50
C LYS A 11 -23.18 -10.90 -6.37
N ASP A 12 -23.37 -10.36 -7.59
CA ASP A 12 -22.27 -9.98 -8.47
C ASP A 12 -21.37 -8.93 -7.80
N PHE A 13 -21.95 -8.00 -7.05
CA PHE A 13 -21.19 -7.01 -6.28
C PHE A 13 -20.37 -7.66 -5.16
N SER A 14 -20.96 -8.59 -4.40
CA SER A 14 -20.25 -9.29 -3.32
C SER A 14 -19.11 -10.15 -3.85
N ASP A 15 -19.34 -10.87 -4.95
CA ASP A 15 -18.32 -11.68 -5.61
C ASP A 15 -17.17 -10.81 -6.15
N PHE A 16 -17.50 -9.64 -6.73
CA PHE A 16 -16.51 -8.66 -7.18
C PHE A 16 -15.64 -8.13 -6.03
N LEU A 17 -16.23 -7.79 -4.88
CA LEU A 17 -15.49 -7.37 -3.69
C LEU A 17 -14.56 -8.47 -3.18
N ALA A 18 -15.04 -9.71 -3.17
CA ALA A 18 -14.30 -10.88 -2.68
C ALA A 18 -13.13 -11.25 -3.59
N SER A 19 -13.25 -11.05 -4.91
CA SER A 19 -12.22 -11.39 -5.90
C SER A 19 -10.98 -10.48 -5.81
N ARG A 20 -11.12 -9.25 -5.25
CA ARG A 20 -10.02 -8.31 -5.15
C ARG A 20 -8.99 -8.73 -4.08
N HIS A 21 -7.74 -8.82 -4.46
CA HIS A 21 -6.59 -9.08 -3.57
C HIS A 21 -5.45 -8.11 -3.86
N SER A 22 -4.36 -8.15 -3.08
CA SER A 22 -3.17 -7.30 -3.30
C SER A 22 -2.25 -7.96 -4.31
N THR A 23 -1.99 -7.30 -5.42
CA THR A 23 -1.06 -7.72 -6.47
C THR A 23 0.37 -7.36 -6.08
N ARG A 24 1.30 -8.30 -6.13
CA ARG A 24 2.70 -8.12 -5.69
C ARG A 24 3.74 -8.49 -6.73
N ASP A 25 3.31 -8.56 -7.99
CA ASP A 25 4.15 -8.71 -9.17
C ASP A 25 3.39 -8.18 -10.38
N PHE A 26 3.98 -7.24 -11.12
CA PHE A 26 3.31 -6.52 -12.19
C PHE A 26 4.08 -6.63 -13.49
N LEU A 27 3.32 -6.63 -14.60
CA LEU A 27 3.86 -6.44 -15.93
C LEU A 27 4.35 -4.99 -16.09
N PRO A 28 5.40 -4.74 -16.87
CA PRO A 28 5.90 -3.38 -17.14
C PRO A 28 5.01 -2.59 -18.11
N THR A 29 3.90 -3.16 -18.55
CA THR A 29 2.98 -2.58 -19.52
C THR A 29 2.40 -1.25 -19.00
N PRO A 30 2.57 -0.14 -19.73
CA PRO A 30 2.01 1.15 -19.32
C PRO A 30 0.49 1.11 -19.24
N ILE A 31 -0.06 1.87 -18.31
CA ILE A 31 -1.50 2.08 -18.18
C ILE A 31 -1.87 3.29 -19.05
N PRO A 32 -2.86 3.18 -19.97
CA PRO A 32 -3.37 4.32 -20.71
C PRO A 32 -3.84 5.44 -19.79
N GLN A 33 -3.55 6.71 -20.14
CA GLN A 33 -3.87 7.85 -19.32
C GLN A 33 -5.38 7.97 -19.04
N GLU A 34 -6.21 7.65 -20.03
CA GLU A 34 -7.68 7.69 -19.88
C GLU A 34 -8.19 6.71 -18.81
N ILE A 35 -7.54 5.55 -18.69
CA ILE A 35 -7.87 4.56 -17.65
C ILE A 35 -7.48 5.11 -16.27
N LEU A 36 -6.30 5.72 -16.17
CA LEU A 36 -5.83 6.31 -14.93
C LEU A 36 -6.72 7.47 -14.48
N ASP A 37 -7.08 8.35 -15.41
CA ASP A 37 -7.99 9.47 -15.18
C ASP A 37 -9.37 9.00 -14.71
N GLN A 38 -9.89 7.92 -15.32
CA GLN A 38 -11.17 7.37 -14.90
C GLN A 38 -11.09 6.75 -13.49
N ILE A 39 -10.02 6.05 -13.17
CA ILE A 39 -9.79 5.52 -11.81
C ILE A 39 -9.79 6.65 -10.77
N LEU A 40 -9.13 7.77 -11.09
CA LEU A 40 -9.11 8.93 -10.19
C LEU A 40 -10.49 9.59 -10.05
N LYS A 41 -11.26 9.70 -11.14
CA LYS A 41 -12.64 10.19 -11.09
C LYS A 41 -13.52 9.29 -10.21
N ASP A 42 -13.43 7.99 -10.39
CA ASP A 42 -14.15 7.01 -9.58
C ASP A 42 -13.75 7.10 -8.10
N ALA A 43 -12.46 7.27 -7.81
CA ALA A 43 -11.95 7.45 -6.46
C ALA A 43 -12.54 8.69 -5.76
N LEU A 44 -12.73 9.79 -6.50
CA LEU A 44 -13.29 11.04 -5.98
C LEU A 44 -14.81 10.97 -5.68
N THR A 45 -15.51 9.91 -6.07
CA THR A 45 -16.91 9.67 -5.66
C THR A 45 -17.03 9.26 -4.19
N ALA A 46 -15.91 8.88 -3.54
CA ALA A 46 -15.92 8.58 -2.12
C ALA A 46 -16.41 9.75 -1.27
N PRO A 47 -17.21 9.51 -0.23
CA PRO A 47 -17.59 10.55 0.72
C PRO A 47 -16.38 11.00 1.53
N SER A 48 -16.47 12.22 2.08
CA SER A 48 -15.50 12.72 3.03
C SER A 48 -16.19 13.62 4.05
N TRP A 49 -15.58 13.80 5.23
CA TRP A 49 -16.14 14.66 6.26
C TRP A 49 -16.35 16.09 5.73
N SER A 50 -17.59 16.55 5.83
CA SER A 50 -18.03 17.86 5.30
C SER A 50 -17.65 18.08 3.82
N ASN A 51 -17.50 17.02 3.07
CA ASN A 51 -17.11 17.05 1.65
C ASN A 51 -15.76 17.76 1.38
N THR A 52 -14.86 17.77 2.37
CA THR A 52 -13.62 18.55 2.32
C THR A 52 -12.50 17.88 1.53
N ARG A 53 -12.55 16.54 1.34
CA ARG A 53 -11.51 15.75 0.67
C ARG A 53 -10.09 16.12 1.14
N PRO A 54 -9.76 15.89 2.43
CA PRO A 54 -8.52 16.38 3.04
C PRO A 54 -7.31 15.50 2.69
N PHE A 55 -7.22 15.12 1.43
CA PHE A 55 -6.14 14.31 0.87
C PHE A 55 -5.65 14.89 -0.46
N LYS A 56 -4.44 14.54 -0.83
CA LYS A 56 -3.84 14.77 -2.15
C LYS A 56 -3.16 13.51 -2.62
N VAL A 57 -3.02 13.35 -3.93
CA VAL A 57 -2.28 12.25 -4.53
C VAL A 57 -1.14 12.80 -5.40
N ALA A 58 -0.01 12.11 -5.39
CA ALA A 58 1.10 12.33 -6.29
C ALA A 58 1.31 11.05 -7.10
N ILE A 59 1.32 11.15 -8.42
CA ILE A 59 1.34 10.00 -9.33
C ILE A 59 2.69 9.94 -10.02
N ALA A 60 3.48 8.92 -9.68
CA ALA A 60 4.79 8.69 -10.27
C ALA A 60 4.70 7.64 -11.38
N THR A 61 5.23 7.97 -12.54
CA THR A 61 5.35 7.10 -13.72
C THR A 61 6.73 7.26 -14.36
N GLY A 62 7.11 6.35 -15.24
CA GLY A 62 8.33 6.45 -16.06
C GLY A 62 9.58 6.77 -15.22
N GLU A 63 10.41 7.69 -15.71
CA GLU A 63 11.67 8.06 -15.06
C GLU A 63 11.52 8.64 -13.65
N GLN A 64 10.44 9.38 -13.39
CA GLN A 64 10.17 9.94 -12.06
C GLN A 64 9.95 8.81 -11.04
N ARG A 65 9.14 7.81 -11.38
CA ARG A 65 8.94 6.62 -10.57
C ARG A 65 10.27 5.89 -10.34
N GLU A 66 11.11 5.75 -11.38
CA GLU A 66 12.40 5.09 -11.27
C GLU A 66 13.38 5.84 -10.36
N ARG A 67 13.40 7.18 -10.39
CA ARG A 67 14.24 7.98 -9.46
C ARG A 67 13.82 7.76 -8.01
N ILE A 68 12.52 7.79 -7.73
CA ILE A 68 11.98 7.53 -6.39
C ILE A 68 12.33 6.11 -5.92
N SER A 69 12.11 5.11 -6.77
CA SER A 69 12.42 3.71 -6.47
C SER A 69 13.90 3.50 -6.14
N ARG A 70 14.81 4.04 -6.97
CA ARG A 70 16.26 3.95 -6.72
C ARG A 70 16.67 4.54 -5.37
N GLU A 71 16.12 5.71 -5.02
CA GLU A 71 16.44 6.34 -3.72
C GLU A 71 15.87 5.53 -2.55
N PHE A 72 14.65 5.02 -2.66
CA PHE A 72 14.06 4.14 -1.65
C PHE A 72 14.89 2.85 -1.47
N LEU A 73 15.27 2.18 -2.55
CA LEU A 73 16.09 0.97 -2.51
C LEU A 73 17.47 1.24 -1.92
N SER A 74 18.09 2.37 -2.27
CA SER A 74 19.37 2.80 -1.70
C SER A 74 19.27 2.96 -0.18
N ARG A 75 18.25 3.66 0.31
CA ARG A 75 17.98 3.82 1.76
C ARG A 75 17.67 2.49 2.45
N TRP A 76 16.85 1.63 1.82
CA TRP A 76 16.57 0.31 2.35
C TRP A 76 17.82 -0.55 2.47
N ASN A 77 18.69 -0.52 1.48
CA ASN A 77 19.96 -1.26 1.51
C ASN A 77 20.83 -0.84 2.70
N VAL A 78 20.83 0.43 3.04
CA VAL A 78 21.54 0.93 4.24
C VAL A 78 20.81 0.47 5.51
N LEU A 79 19.50 0.72 5.62
CA LEU A 79 18.71 0.42 6.80
C LEU A 79 18.70 -1.10 7.12
N SER A 80 18.52 -1.96 6.13
CA SER A 80 18.48 -3.41 6.31
C SER A 80 19.82 -3.98 6.77
N LYS A 81 20.95 -3.40 6.34
CA LYS A 81 22.28 -3.77 6.82
C LYS A 81 22.50 -3.40 8.28
N ILE A 82 21.93 -2.27 8.73
CA ILE A 82 22.01 -1.84 10.14
C ILE A 82 21.26 -2.80 11.04
N MET A 83 20.08 -3.20 10.62
CA MET A 83 19.27 -4.13 11.39
C MET A 83 19.97 -5.49 11.60
N ARG A 84 20.95 -5.84 10.73
CA ARG A 84 21.72 -7.09 10.77
C ARG A 84 23.07 -6.99 11.47
N LYS A 85 23.70 -5.80 11.51
CA LYS A 85 25.08 -5.61 12.00
C LYS A 85 25.11 -4.93 13.37
N GLY A 86 26.13 -5.27 14.19
CA GLY A 86 26.29 -4.81 15.56
C GLY A 86 26.54 -3.30 15.73
N ILE A 87 26.91 -2.90 16.94
CA ILE A 87 26.95 -1.51 17.45
C ILE A 87 27.72 -0.51 16.56
N LEU A 88 28.84 -0.90 15.97
CA LEU A 88 29.69 -0.01 15.14
C LEU A 88 29.02 0.47 13.85
N SER A 89 28.22 -0.38 13.21
CA SER A 89 27.46 0.04 12.03
C SER A 89 26.29 0.97 12.36
N LYS A 90 25.72 0.84 13.56
CA LYS A 90 24.70 1.78 14.09
C LYS A 90 25.26 3.19 14.29
N LEU A 91 26.49 3.32 14.81
CA LEU A 91 27.15 4.61 15.02
C LEU A 91 27.41 5.38 13.73
N ARG A 92 27.90 4.69 12.68
CA ARG A 92 28.18 5.31 11.37
C ARG A 92 26.94 5.91 10.71
N ILE A 93 25.77 5.31 10.91
CA ILE A 93 24.51 5.75 10.32
C ILE A 93 23.81 6.82 11.15
N LEU A 94 23.93 6.76 12.47
CA LEU A 94 23.53 7.87 13.34
C LEU A 94 24.24 9.17 12.94
N TYR A 95 25.48 9.08 12.48
CA TYR A 95 26.25 10.24 11.99
C TYR A 95 25.76 10.72 10.63
N SER A 96 25.57 9.84 9.65
CA SER A 96 25.16 10.22 8.29
C SER A 96 23.66 10.53 8.16
N ARG A 97 22.83 10.05 9.08
CA ARG A 97 21.36 10.05 9.04
C ARG A 97 20.73 9.44 7.77
N TYR A 98 21.55 9.04 6.79
CA TYR A 98 21.08 8.47 5.54
C TYR A 98 20.45 7.07 5.77
N GLY A 99 19.30 6.82 5.17
CA GLY A 99 18.54 5.58 5.36
C GLY A 99 17.67 5.53 6.62
N LEU A 100 17.80 6.50 7.55
CA LEU A 100 16.89 6.56 8.69
C LEU A 100 15.50 7.04 8.24
N PRO A 101 14.41 6.53 8.87
CA PRO A 101 13.06 7.01 8.61
C PRO A 101 12.94 8.51 8.87
N THR A 102 12.41 9.26 7.90
CA THR A 102 12.22 10.72 7.98
C THR A 102 10.79 11.10 8.37
N SER A 103 9.85 10.17 8.24
CA SER A 103 8.43 10.42 8.49
C SER A 103 7.75 9.27 9.26
N ASN A 104 6.71 8.68 8.73
CA ASN A 104 5.87 7.72 9.44
C ASN A 104 6.63 6.47 9.94
N ARG A 105 6.87 6.42 11.24
CA ARG A 105 7.57 5.29 11.90
C ARG A 105 6.62 4.19 12.39
N THR A 106 5.34 4.29 12.13
CA THR A 106 4.34 3.33 12.64
C THR A 106 4.63 1.92 12.17
N ILE A 107 5.08 1.75 10.92
CA ILE A 107 5.42 0.42 10.38
C ILE A 107 6.63 -0.24 11.07
N ALA A 108 7.43 0.52 11.78
CA ALA A 108 8.59 0.01 12.54
C ALA A 108 8.22 -0.37 13.99
N LYS A 109 7.00 -0.05 14.43
CA LYS A 109 6.52 -0.39 15.77
C LYS A 109 6.01 -1.83 15.80
N PRO A 110 6.18 -2.54 16.93
CA PRO A 110 5.56 -3.85 17.09
C PRO A 110 4.04 -3.73 17.09
N TYR A 111 3.37 -4.75 16.56
CA TYR A 111 1.91 -4.82 16.61
C TYR A 111 1.42 -4.96 18.06
N PRO A 112 0.26 -4.39 18.41
CA PRO A 112 -0.43 -4.69 19.65
C PRO A 112 -0.63 -6.20 19.83
N SER A 113 -0.61 -6.69 21.08
CA SER A 113 -0.67 -8.12 21.39
C SER A 113 -1.87 -8.82 20.76
N GLU A 114 -3.03 -8.17 20.71
CA GLU A 114 -4.26 -8.71 20.12
C GLU A 114 -4.22 -8.83 18.58
N LEU A 115 -3.48 -7.94 17.90
CA LEU A 115 -3.37 -7.91 16.44
C LEU A 115 -2.17 -8.71 15.91
N LYS A 116 -1.16 -8.92 16.76
CA LYS A 116 0.08 -9.59 16.40
C LYS A 116 -0.12 -10.99 15.79
N PRO A 117 -0.99 -11.88 16.32
CA PRO A 117 -1.21 -13.20 15.75
C PRO A 117 -1.72 -13.17 14.30
N ARG A 118 -2.59 -12.17 13.97
CA ARG A 118 -3.11 -12.01 12.59
C ARG A 118 -1.99 -11.61 11.62
N ALA A 119 -1.12 -10.67 12.05
CA ALA A 119 0.01 -10.21 11.24
C ALA A 119 1.06 -11.32 11.05
N GLU A 120 1.35 -12.12 12.09
CA GLU A 120 2.29 -13.23 12.02
C GLU A 120 1.78 -14.36 11.11
N ARG A 121 0.48 -14.70 11.19
CA ARG A 121 -0.15 -15.68 10.30
C ARG A 121 -0.03 -15.26 8.84
N LEU A 122 -0.47 -14.03 8.52
CA LEU A 122 -0.34 -13.47 7.17
C LEU A 122 1.10 -13.48 6.68
N GLY A 123 2.03 -13.06 7.54
CA GLY A 123 3.46 -13.04 7.20
C GLY A 123 3.99 -14.43 6.87
N LYS A 124 3.61 -15.45 7.66
CA LYS A 124 4.00 -16.83 7.43
C LYS A 124 3.46 -17.33 6.07
N GLU A 125 2.17 -17.23 5.85
CA GLU A 125 1.49 -17.67 4.62
C GLU A 125 2.09 -17.01 3.37
N LEU A 126 2.30 -15.68 3.42
CA LEU A 126 2.86 -14.93 2.29
C LEU A 126 4.33 -15.29 2.02
N TYR A 127 5.17 -15.48 3.06
CA TYR A 127 6.55 -15.86 2.86
C TYR A 127 6.70 -17.31 2.37
N GLU A 128 5.79 -18.20 2.72
CA GLU A 128 5.72 -19.55 2.14
C GLU A 128 5.50 -19.49 0.62
N VAL A 129 4.58 -18.62 0.14
CA VAL A 129 4.38 -18.41 -1.31
C VAL A 129 5.63 -17.84 -1.99
N PHE A 130 6.40 -17.00 -1.30
CA PHE A 130 7.69 -16.51 -1.81
C PHE A 130 8.83 -17.51 -1.75
N GLY A 131 8.64 -18.71 -1.18
CA GLY A 131 9.70 -19.69 -0.95
C GLY A 131 10.73 -19.25 0.09
N VAL A 132 10.38 -18.32 0.98
CA VAL A 132 11.28 -17.80 2.03
C VAL A 132 11.19 -18.67 3.27
N THR A 133 12.27 -19.37 3.61
CA THR A 133 12.32 -20.21 4.80
C THR A 133 12.40 -19.41 6.08
N ARG A 134 11.88 -19.98 7.18
CA ARG A 134 11.93 -19.36 8.50
C ARG A 134 13.39 -19.14 8.94
N GLY A 135 13.71 -17.88 9.31
CA GLY A 135 15.07 -17.48 9.71
C GLY A 135 15.93 -16.91 8.59
N ASP A 136 15.55 -17.07 7.32
CA ASP A 136 16.24 -16.41 6.21
C ASP A 136 15.93 -14.92 6.16
N THR A 137 16.70 -14.17 6.95
CA THR A 137 16.57 -12.72 7.01
C THR A 137 17.01 -12.03 5.72
N THR A 138 17.83 -12.66 4.90
CA THR A 138 18.32 -12.11 3.63
C THR A 138 17.20 -12.16 2.58
N ALA A 139 16.61 -13.33 2.37
CA ALA A 139 15.50 -13.51 1.46
C ALA A 139 14.29 -12.65 1.90
N ARG A 140 13.98 -12.60 3.21
CA ARG A 140 12.94 -11.74 3.76
C ARG A 140 13.17 -10.26 3.46
N ASN A 141 14.40 -9.76 3.64
CA ASN A 141 14.73 -8.37 3.34
C ASN A 141 14.68 -8.07 1.85
N ALA A 142 15.02 -9.02 0.99
CA ALA A 142 14.90 -8.91 -0.46
C ALA A 142 13.41 -8.81 -0.88
N GLN A 143 12.53 -9.63 -0.28
CA GLN A 143 11.09 -9.53 -0.54
C GLN A 143 10.50 -8.22 -0.01
N TRP A 144 10.95 -7.75 1.17
CA TRP A 144 10.53 -6.44 1.68
C TRP A 144 10.96 -5.30 0.77
N ALA A 145 12.15 -5.39 0.17
CA ALA A 145 12.66 -4.39 -0.78
C ALA A 145 11.75 -4.19 -2.00
N LYS A 146 10.98 -5.20 -2.39
CA LYS A 146 10.02 -5.09 -3.50
C LYS A 146 8.95 -4.01 -3.27
N ASN A 147 8.63 -3.66 -2.02
CA ASN A 147 7.79 -2.50 -1.73
C ASN A 147 8.40 -1.20 -2.30
N TYR A 148 9.71 -1.07 -2.27
CA TYR A 148 10.43 0.13 -2.71
C TYR A 148 10.69 0.16 -4.22
N SER A 149 10.51 -0.96 -4.91
CA SER A 149 10.41 -1.03 -6.37
C SER A 149 8.96 -1.10 -6.86
N PHE A 150 8.00 -0.90 -5.92
CA PHE A 150 6.56 -0.91 -6.21
C PHE A 150 6.10 -2.23 -6.84
N PHE A 151 6.76 -3.33 -6.48
CA PHE A 151 6.54 -4.67 -7.05
C PHE A 151 6.64 -4.73 -8.58
N GLY A 152 7.35 -3.77 -9.22
CA GLY A 152 7.47 -3.66 -10.67
C GLY A 152 6.33 -2.90 -11.35
N ALA A 153 5.33 -2.41 -10.62
CA ALA A 153 4.20 -1.66 -11.18
C ALA A 153 4.65 -0.43 -11.97
N PRO A 154 4.08 -0.12 -13.13
CA PRO A 154 4.42 1.05 -13.94
C PRO A 154 3.97 2.37 -13.30
N VAL A 155 3.02 2.33 -12.37
CA VAL A 155 2.47 3.50 -11.69
C VAL A 155 2.52 3.31 -10.18
N GLU A 156 2.97 4.34 -9.48
CA GLU A 156 2.86 4.46 -8.02
C GLU A 156 2.10 5.73 -7.65
N ILE A 157 1.04 5.60 -6.86
CA ILE A 157 0.27 6.73 -6.34
C ILE A 157 0.59 6.91 -4.86
N PHE A 158 1.20 8.04 -4.52
CA PHE A 158 1.46 8.44 -3.14
C PHE A 158 0.27 9.21 -2.59
N VAL A 159 -0.30 8.76 -1.49
CA VAL A 159 -1.47 9.37 -0.84
C VAL A 159 -1.01 10.21 0.34
N PHE A 160 -1.34 11.49 0.31
CA PHE A 160 -1.06 12.47 1.35
C PHE A 160 -2.34 12.90 2.05
N VAL A 161 -2.28 13.10 3.36
CA VAL A 161 -3.41 13.52 4.19
C VAL A 161 -3.10 14.80 4.96
N HIS A 162 -4.11 15.65 5.14
CA HIS A 162 -3.97 16.93 5.82
C HIS A 162 -3.68 16.74 7.31
N LYS A 163 -2.64 17.39 7.83
CA LYS A 163 -2.13 17.18 9.18
C LYS A 163 -3.11 17.60 10.28
N SER A 164 -3.86 18.69 10.06
CA SER A 164 -4.77 19.22 11.09
C SER A 164 -6.02 18.39 11.33
N LEU A 165 -6.41 17.54 10.37
CA LEU A 165 -7.60 16.70 10.48
C LEU A 165 -7.30 15.27 10.94
N HIS A 166 -6.03 14.92 11.17
CA HIS A 166 -5.56 13.65 11.76
C HIS A 166 -6.31 12.40 11.27
N ILE A 167 -7.09 11.83 12.19
CA ILE A 167 -7.84 10.59 12.01
C ILE A 167 -8.89 10.69 10.89
N PHE A 168 -9.60 11.81 10.80
CA PHE A 168 -10.62 12.00 9.77
C PHE A 168 -10.01 12.10 8.37
N ALA A 169 -8.87 12.78 8.22
CA ALA A 169 -8.18 12.82 6.94
C ALA A 169 -7.69 11.43 6.50
N ALA A 170 -7.24 10.58 7.43
CA ALA A 170 -6.85 9.21 7.13
C ALA A 170 -8.06 8.32 6.81
N SER A 171 -9.18 8.49 7.53
CA SER A 171 -10.45 7.80 7.25
C SER A 171 -10.96 8.12 5.83
N ASP A 172 -11.05 9.40 5.49
CA ASP A 172 -11.51 9.87 4.18
C ASP A 172 -10.58 9.39 3.05
N ALA A 173 -9.27 9.41 3.28
CA ALA A 173 -8.31 8.86 2.34
C ALA A 173 -8.51 7.34 2.17
N GLY A 174 -8.83 6.60 3.23
CA GLY A 174 -9.13 5.17 3.17
C GLY A 174 -10.35 4.87 2.29
N LEU A 175 -11.42 5.67 2.40
CA LEU A 175 -12.61 5.56 1.55
C LEU A 175 -12.26 5.83 0.07
N MET A 176 -11.51 6.89 -0.20
CA MET A 176 -11.03 7.22 -1.53
C MET A 176 -10.14 6.09 -2.11
N MET A 177 -9.20 5.59 -1.31
CA MET A 177 -8.32 4.50 -1.72
C MET A 177 -9.09 3.22 -2.04
N GLN A 178 -10.12 2.88 -1.29
CA GLN A 178 -10.95 1.71 -1.58
C GLN A 178 -11.68 1.86 -2.92
N ASN A 179 -12.27 3.03 -3.22
CA ASN A 179 -12.89 3.27 -4.53
C ASN A 179 -11.86 3.18 -5.66
N LEU A 180 -10.66 3.77 -5.48
CA LEU A 180 -9.55 3.68 -6.43
C LEU A 180 -9.18 2.22 -6.73
N ILE A 181 -8.98 1.43 -5.69
CA ILE A 181 -8.60 0.02 -5.77
C ILE A 181 -9.68 -0.80 -6.50
N LEU A 182 -10.95 -0.58 -6.18
CA LEU A 182 -12.06 -1.27 -6.84
C LEU A 182 -12.23 -0.85 -8.29
N SER A 183 -12.08 0.44 -8.61
CA SER A 183 -12.11 0.93 -9.98
C SER A 183 -10.98 0.36 -10.82
N ALA A 184 -9.77 0.25 -10.27
CA ALA A 184 -8.65 -0.42 -10.93
C ALA A 184 -8.95 -1.90 -11.18
N HIS A 185 -9.46 -2.61 -10.17
CA HIS A 185 -9.85 -4.01 -10.26
C HIS A 185 -10.91 -4.26 -11.33
N ALA A 186 -11.92 -3.40 -11.41
CA ALA A 186 -12.97 -3.47 -12.45
C ALA A 186 -12.43 -3.30 -13.89
N LYS A 187 -11.24 -2.71 -14.04
CA LYS A 187 -10.55 -2.49 -15.31
C LYS A 187 -9.46 -3.53 -15.58
N GLY A 188 -9.42 -4.62 -14.80
CA GLY A 188 -8.42 -5.69 -14.94
C GLY A 188 -7.03 -5.32 -14.43
N LEU A 189 -6.90 -4.22 -13.68
CA LEU A 189 -5.65 -3.81 -13.05
C LEU A 189 -5.54 -4.38 -11.64
N GLY A 190 -4.32 -4.74 -11.27
CA GLY A 190 -3.96 -5.07 -9.90
C GLY A 190 -3.51 -3.84 -9.11
N THR A 191 -3.65 -3.91 -7.79
CA THR A 191 -3.17 -2.86 -6.88
C THR A 191 -2.53 -3.45 -5.63
N CYS A 192 -1.59 -2.70 -5.04
CA CYS A 192 -1.04 -3.00 -3.72
C CYS A 192 -0.87 -1.72 -2.90
N ALA A 193 -1.64 -1.57 -1.83
CA ALA A 193 -1.43 -0.48 -0.88
C ALA A 193 -0.20 -0.75 -0.02
N GLN A 194 0.70 0.25 0.11
CA GLN A 194 2.05 0.10 0.67
C GLN A 194 2.32 1.11 1.78
N GLY A 195 2.16 0.70 3.04
CA GLY A 195 2.58 1.51 4.19
C GLY A 195 4.10 1.72 4.26
N ALA A 196 4.88 0.79 3.68
CA ALA A 196 6.33 0.80 3.72
C ALA A 196 6.95 2.08 3.16
N VAL A 197 6.40 2.64 2.09
CA VAL A 197 6.92 3.86 1.43
C VAL A 197 6.74 5.11 2.29
N GLY A 198 5.81 5.08 3.24
CA GLY A 198 5.53 6.21 4.13
C GLY A 198 6.68 6.61 5.06
N ILE A 199 7.72 5.80 5.21
CA ILE A 199 8.85 6.12 6.10
C ILE A 199 9.82 7.18 5.55
N TRP A 200 9.80 7.42 4.25
CA TRP A 200 10.71 8.37 3.57
C TRP A 200 9.94 9.38 2.71
N GLU A 201 9.05 10.11 3.34
CA GLU A 201 8.25 11.16 2.69
C GLU A 201 9.09 12.19 1.93
N ASP A 202 10.28 12.49 2.43
CA ASP A 202 11.20 13.46 1.84
C ASP A 202 11.68 13.06 0.43
N VAL A 203 11.74 11.76 0.12
CA VAL A 203 12.06 11.28 -1.22
C VAL A 203 10.97 11.67 -2.21
N VAL A 204 9.71 11.47 -1.82
CA VAL A 204 8.56 11.82 -2.68
C VAL A 204 8.44 13.33 -2.84
N ARG A 205 8.68 14.09 -1.76
CA ARG A 205 8.65 15.56 -1.79
C ARG A 205 9.71 16.21 -2.67
N LYS A 206 10.80 15.53 -3.00
CA LYS A 206 11.79 16.02 -3.96
C LYS A 206 11.27 16.00 -5.40
N GLU A 207 10.31 15.14 -5.68
CA GLU A 207 9.77 14.92 -7.02
C GLU A 207 8.41 15.61 -7.23
N PHE A 208 7.75 16.07 -6.15
CA PHE A 208 6.40 16.65 -6.22
C PHE A 208 6.25 17.86 -5.31
N GLU A 209 5.56 18.88 -5.81
CA GLU A 209 5.16 20.07 -5.04
C GLU A 209 3.93 19.74 -4.17
N ILE A 210 4.15 19.50 -2.89
CA ILE A 210 3.11 19.18 -1.92
C ILE A 210 3.21 20.12 -0.73
N SER A 211 2.12 20.80 -0.37
CA SER A 211 2.07 21.68 0.79
C SER A 211 2.56 20.97 2.06
N LYS A 212 3.27 21.73 2.90
CA LYS A 212 3.75 21.26 4.23
C LYS A 212 2.62 20.87 5.17
N ASP A 213 1.37 21.28 4.89
CA ASP A 213 0.19 20.92 5.67
C ASP A 213 -0.24 19.47 5.46
N TYR A 214 0.28 18.82 4.43
CA TYR A 214 0.02 17.42 4.14
C TYR A 214 1.20 16.54 4.57
N ARG A 215 0.91 15.28 4.91
CA ARG A 215 1.91 14.25 5.19
C ARG A 215 1.60 12.99 4.40
N LEU A 216 2.62 12.26 4.03
CA LEU A 216 2.49 10.98 3.33
C LEU A 216 1.85 9.94 4.25
N LEU A 217 0.76 9.33 3.79
CA LEU A 217 0.07 8.23 4.46
C LEU A 217 0.65 6.89 4.00
N CYS A 218 0.60 6.62 2.70
CA CYS A 218 1.03 5.36 2.07
C CYS A 218 1.22 5.56 0.57
N GLY A 219 1.63 4.49 -0.11
CA GLY A 219 1.60 4.39 -1.57
C GLY A 219 0.60 3.35 -2.05
N ILE A 220 0.29 3.37 -3.34
CA ILE A 220 -0.51 2.36 -4.04
C ILE A 220 0.17 2.06 -5.37
N ALA A 221 0.75 0.86 -5.48
CA ALA A 221 1.25 0.34 -6.74
C ALA A 221 0.08 -0.08 -7.62
N ILE A 222 0.10 0.28 -8.92
CA ILE A 222 -0.96 -0.05 -9.89
C ILE A 222 -0.34 -0.50 -11.21
N GLY A 223 -0.85 -1.59 -11.76
CA GLY A 223 -0.41 -2.15 -13.03
C GLY A 223 -1.23 -3.36 -13.46
N TYR A 224 -0.89 -3.93 -14.59
CA TYR A 224 -1.43 -5.23 -15.00
C TYR A 224 -0.74 -6.33 -14.17
N PRO A 225 -1.49 -7.25 -13.55
CA PRO A 225 -0.91 -8.36 -12.80
C PRO A 225 -0.08 -9.26 -13.73
N SER A 226 1.08 -9.75 -13.26
CA SER A 226 1.78 -10.86 -13.92
C SER A 226 1.15 -12.20 -13.54
N GLU A 227 1.58 -13.27 -14.20
CA GLU A 227 1.18 -14.66 -13.88
C GLU A 227 1.97 -15.26 -12.70
N SER A 228 2.62 -14.42 -11.90
CA SER A 228 3.39 -14.88 -10.74
C SER A 228 2.48 -15.47 -9.66
N ALA A 229 2.83 -16.62 -9.12
CA ALA A 229 2.07 -17.32 -8.07
C ALA A 229 1.76 -16.45 -6.83
N VAL A 230 2.55 -15.39 -6.58
CA VAL A 230 2.25 -14.46 -5.48
C VAL A 230 0.96 -13.68 -5.71
N ASN A 231 0.52 -13.56 -6.96
CA ASN A 231 -0.73 -12.88 -7.30
C ASN A 231 -1.97 -13.77 -7.11
N ASP A 232 -1.78 -15.07 -6.92
CA ASP A 232 -2.86 -16.00 -6.55
C ASP A 232 -3.12 -15.99 -5.03
N PHE A 233 -2.23 -15.34 -4.26
CA PHE A 233 -2.35 -15.29 -2.82
C PHE A 233 -3.44 -14.33 -2.37
N ALA A 234 -4.50 -14.87 -1.79
CA ALA A 234 -5.58 -14.14 -1.14
C ALA A 234 -5.53 -14.35 0.37
N ALA A 235 -5.32 -13.27 1.13
CA ALA A 235 -5.30 -13.33 2.58
C ALA A 235 -6.69 -13.66 3.14
N ASN A 236 -6.75 -14.55 4.14
CA ASN A 236 -7.97 -14.89 4.86
C ASN A 236 -8.61 -13.66 5.51
N ARG A 237 -9.93 -13.64 5.58
CA ARG A 237 -10.71 -12.65 6.33
C ARG A 237 -11.08 -13.20 7.69
N ILE A 238 -11.18 -12.32 8.68
CA ILE A 238 -11.69 -12.68 10.01
C ILE A 238 -13.20 -12.84 9.97
N ASP A 239 -13.73 -13.58 10.94
CA ASP A 239 -15.18 -13.73 11.10
C ASP A 239 -15.81 -12.39 11.54
N ILE A 240 -17.08 -12.18 11.14
CA ILE A 240 -17.82 -10.97 11.47
C ILE A 240 -17.97 -10.77 12.99
N SER A 241 -18.05 -11.86 13.75
CA SER A 241 -18.15 -11.83 15.21
C SER A 241 -16.91 -11.24 15.90
N GLU A 242 -15.76 -11.21 15.22
CA GLU A 242 -14.53 -10.61 15.73
C GLU A 242 -14.51 -9.08 15.64
N ILE A 243 -15.41 -8.46 14.85
CA ILE A 243 -15.48 -7.00 14.66
C ILE A 243 -16.76 -6.40 15.22
N VAL A 244 -17.80 -7.20 15.45
CA VAL A 244 -19.05 -6.71 16.03
C VAL A 244 -18.94 -6.73 17.55
N ALA A 245 -18.96 -5.53 18.15
CA ALA A 245 -18.97 -5.41 19.61
C ALA A 245 -20.28 -5.94 20.22
N LYS A 246 -20.18 -6.73 21.29
CA LYS A 246 -21.34 -7.19 22.04
C LYS A 246 -21.89 -6.03 22.89
N PRO A 247 -23.22 -5.83 22.95
CA PRO A 247 -23.82 -4.85 23.86
C PRO A 247 -23.53 -5.24 25.30
N LYS A 248 -23.37 -4.26 26.19
CA LYS A 248 -23.32 -4.52 27.61
C LYS A 248 -24.73 -4.94 28.07
N ASN A 249 -24.82 -6.05 28.82
CA ASN A 249 -26.03 -6.33 29.59
C ASN A 249 -26.12 -5.26 30.67
N LEU A 250 -27.00 -4.29 30.49
CA LEU A 250 -27.38 -3.34 31.54
C LEU A 250 -28.32 -4.08 32.46
N SER A 251 -27.83 -4.56 33.59
CA SER A 251 -28.62 -5.07 34.71
C SER A 251 -29.27 -3.92 35.48
#